data_e632d76712770bab071c5841e2dae18f
#
_entry.id   e632d76712770bab071c5841e2dae18f
#
_cell.length_a   1.000
_cell.length_b   1.000
_cell.length_c   1.000
_cell.angle_alpha   90.00
_cell.angle_beta   90.00
_cell.angle_gamma   90.00
#
_symmetry.space_group_name_H-M   'P 1'
#
loop_
_entity.id
_entity.type
_entity.pdbx_description
1 polymer ?
#
loop_
_entity_poly.entity_id
_entity_poly.type
_entity_poly.pdbx_seq_one_letter_code
_entity_poly.pdbx_strand_id
1 'polypeptide(L)'
;MKTMQIKDLFQVTSGNKLDFGKMATTENGVAFVSRSSRNNGVVGYIEKIGNVSPFESGLITVSLGGTYVLSSFVQPTEFYTAQNVAVLRPLVEMSIQEKLFYCMCISANRFRYSAFGREANRTLKYLEVPTREEIPEWVSSATIPDYSHIKKVTHSANSILIQFLMGSLGFVSYLILNTLNLWCTRIQRLKKVV
;
A
#
# COMPACT_ATOMS: atom_id res chain seq x y z
N MET A 1 -10.83 2.61 20.70
CA MET A 1 -9.93 2.92 19.61
C MET A 1 -10.70 3.68 18.55
N LYS A 2 -10.19 4.84 18.18
CA LYS A 2 -10.82 5.75 17.21
C LYS A 2 -10.42 5.34 15.79
N THR A 3 -11.38 5.38 14.86
CA THR A 3 -11.15 5.15 13.43
C THR A 3 -11.56 6.37 12.63
N MET A 4 -10.99 6.53 11.46
CA MET A 4 -11.37 7.53 10.47
C MET A 4 -11.31 6.95 9.07
N GLN A 5 -11.95 7.61 8.12
CA GLN A 5 -11.98 7.13 6.74
C GLN A 5 -10.70 7.51 6.00
N ILE A 6 -10.30 6.70 5.02
CA ILE A 6 -9.10 6.97 4.19
C ILE A 6 -9.13 8.39 3.59
N LYS A 7 -10.31 8.86 3.15
CA LYS A 7 -10.46 10.21 2.58
C LYS A 7 -10.15 11.36 3.56
N ASP A 8 -10.20 11.07 4.87
CA ASP A 8 -9.95 12.08 5.90
C ASP A 8 -8.44 12.17 6.26
N LEU A 9 -7.65 11.19 5.80
CA LEU A 9 -6.19 11.13 5.93
C LEU A 9 -5.45 11.41 4.63
N PHE A 10 -6.07 11.02 3.50
CA PHE A 10 -5.43 11.02 2.19
C PHE A 10 -6.34 11.62 1.12
N GLN A 11 -5.76 12.41 0.23
CA GLN A 11 -6.35 12.67 -1.06
C GLN A 11 -6.27 11.39 -1.90
N VAL A 12 -7.41 10.83 -2.27
CA VAL A 12 -7.53 9.61 -3.07
C VAL A 12 -7.72 9.97 -4.53
N THR A 13 -6.76 9.64 -5.38
CA THR A 13 -6.82 9.90 -6.81
C THR A 13 -6.74 8.61 -7.62
N SER A 14 -7.33 8.60 -8.80
CA SER A 14 -7.10 7.53 -9.77
C SER A 14 -5.69 7.66 -10.33
N GLY A 15 -5.03 6.53 -10.60
CA GLY A 15 -3.76 6.54 -11.32
C GLY A 15 -3.90 6.93 -12.81
N ASN A 16 -2.80 6.86 -13.55
CA ASN A 16 -2.73 7.25 -14.97
C ASN A 16 -3.57 6.35 -15.89
N LYS A 17 -3.91 5.14 -15.46
CA LYS A 17 -4.71 4.14 -16.22
C LYS A 17 -4.05 3.70 -17.54
N LEU A 18 -2.74 3.63 -17.57
CA LEU A 18 -1.97 3.24 -18.74
C LEU A 18 -2.01 1.71 -18.95
N ASP A 19 -1.69 1.30 -20.16
CA ASP A 19 -1.54 -0.11 -20.53
C ASP A 19 -0.06 -0.43 -20.73
N PHE A 20 0.53 -1.23 -19.83
CA PHE A 20 1.95 -1.59 -19.87
C PHE A 20 2.37 -2.23 -21.19
N GLY A 21 1.49 -3.06 -21.80
CA GLY A 21 1.79 -3.72 -23.07
C GLY A 21 1.93 -2.77 -24.26
N LYS A 22 1.52 -1.51 -24.11
CA LYS A 22 1.64 -0.47 -25.15
C LYS A 22 2.76 0.51 -24.90
N MET A 23 3.53 0.33 -23.82
CA MET A 23 4.59 1.27 -23.42
C MET A 23 5.96 0.77 -23.89
N ALA A 24 6.82 1.70 -24.30
CA ALA A 24 8.23 1.42 -24.52
C ALA A 24 8.92 1.12 -23.19
N THR A 25 9.48 -0.07 -23.06
CA THR A 25 10.14 -0.52 -21.83
C THR A 25 11.63 -0.21 -21.89
N THR A 26 12.22 0.14 -20.75
CA THR A 26 13.65 0.42 -20.61
C THR A 26 14.12 0.04 -19.20
N GLU A 27 15.40 -0.33 -19.05
CA GLU A 27 15.96 -0.69 -17.74
C GLU A 27 16.11 0.51 -16.79
N ASN A 28 16.31 1.71 -17.33
CA ASN A 28 16.56 2.95 -16.57
C ASN A 28 15.38 3.94 -16.68
N GLY A 29 14.18 3.45 -16.82
CA GLY A 29 12.97 4.28 -16.98
C GLY A 29 12.27 4.59 -15.66
N VAL A 30 11.05 5.09 -15.81
CA VAL A 30 10.11 5.36 -14.71
C VAL A 30 9.42 4.06 -14.32
N ALA A 31 9.30 3.79 -13.02
CA ALA A 31 8.64 2.60 -12.51
C ALA A 31 7.17 2.54 -12.96
N PHE A 32 6.73 1.36 -13.37
CA PHE A 32 5.33 1.13 -13.77
C PHE A 32 4.63 0.22 -12.77
N VAL A 33 3.69 0.80 -12.03
CA VAL A 33 2.94 0.11 -10.96
C VAL A 33 1.64 -0.46 -11.50
N SER A 34 1.40 -1.74 -11.22
CA SER A 34 0.18 -2.45 -11.59
C SER A 34 -0.45 -3.16 -10.38
N ARG A 35 -1.51 -3.92 -10.62
CA ARG A 35 -2.22 -4.72 -9.60
C ARG A 35 -1.43 -5.97 -9.23
N SER A 36 -0.26 -5.80 -8.65
CA SER A 36 0.61 -6.88 -8.18
C SER A 36 0.83 -6.78 -6.68
N SER A 37 1.07 -7.89 -6.02
CA SER A 37 1.50 -7.95 -4.62
C SER A 37 3.01 -8.09 -4.46
N ARG A 38 3.75 -8.16 -5.58
CA ARG A 38 5.21 -8.33 -5.60
C ARG A 38 5.89 -7.03 -6.00
N ASN A 39 7.14 -6.87 -5.58
CA ASN A 39 8.00 -5.76 -5.99
C ASN A 39 7.31 -4.38 -5.85
N ASN A 40 6.68 -4.10 -4.72
CA ASN A 40 5.90 -2.88 -4.48
C ASN A 40 4.83 -2.56 -5.56
N GLY A 41 4.34 -3.58 -6.26
CA GLY A 41 3.42 -3.43 -7.38
C GLY A 41 4.10 -3.11 -8.71
N VAL A 42 5.40 -2.88 -8.74
CA VAL A 42 6.17 -2.55 -9.95
C VAL A 42 6.32 -3.79 -10.82
N VAL A 43 5.85 -3.70 -12.06
CA VAL A 43 5.90 -4.78 -13.06
C VAL A 43 6.98 -4.56 -14.12
N GLY A 44 7.57 -3.38 -14.17
CA GLY A 44 8.65 -3.02 -15.08
C GLY A 44 8.94 -1.53 -15.04
N TYR A 45 9.77 -1.09 -15.96
CA TYR A 45 10.13 0.31 -16.14
C TYR A 45 9.85 0.73 -17.58
N ILE A 46 9.36 1.95 -17.78
CA ILE A 46 9.00 2.47 -19.09
C ILE A 46 9.69 3.81 -19.35
N GLU A 47 9.81 4.16 -20.61
CA GLU A 47 10.28 5.49 -20.98
C GLU A 47 9.32 6.57 -20.49
N LYS A 48 9.85 7.77 -20.26
CA LYS A 48 9.04 8.92 -19.82
C LYS A 48 8.08 9.35 -20.93
N ILE A 49 6.79 9.44 -20.59
CA ILE A 49 5.73 9.80 -21.54
C ILE A 49 5.61 11.31 -21.61
N GLY A 50 5.78 11.90 -22.80
CA GLY A 50 5.80 13.36 -22.96
C GLY A 50 4.55 14.09 -22.49
N ASN A 51 3.37 13.49 -22.63
CA ASN A 51 2.08 14.12 -22.33
C ASN A 51 1.47 13.68 -20.98
N VAL A 52 2.15 12.85 -20.22
CA VAL A 52 1.67 12.34 -18.93
C VAL A 52 2.76 12.47 -17.90
N SER A 53 2.53 13.25 -16.86
CA SER A 53 3.48 13.35 -15.75
C SER A 53 3.42 12.10 -14.88
N PRO A 54 4.55 11.53 -14.46
CA PRO A 54 4.58 10.51 -13.46
C PRO A 54 4.14 11.06 -12.11
N PHE A 55 3.65 10.20 -11.25
CA PHE A 55 3.45 10.52 -9.84
C PHE A 55 4.80 10.61 -9.14
N GLU A 56 4.88 11.47 -8.13
CA GLU A 56 6.08 11.64 -7.33
C GLU A 56 6.35 10.46 -6.39
N SER A 57 7.60 10.30 -5.94
CA SER A 57 7.98 9.35 -4.91
C SER A 57 7.30 9.64 -3.57
N GLY A 58 7.26 8.65 -2.68
CA GLY A 58 6.70 8.77 -1.33
C GLY A 58 5.18 8.71 -1.25
N LEU A 59 4.47 8.58 -2.38
CA LEU A 59 3.03 8.34 -2.38
C LEU A 59 2.70 6.86 -2.18
N ILE A 60 1.50 6.57 -1.70
CA ILE A 60 1.00 5.21 -1.51
C ILE A 60 0.20 4.81 -2.76
N THR A 61 0.48 3.63 -3.31
CA THR A 61 -0.35 3.00 -4.33
C THR A 61 -1.20 1.90 -3.73
N VAL A 62 -2.45 1.77 -4.20
CA VAL A 62 -3.39 0.74 -3.74
C VAL A 62 -4.00 0.04 -4.95
N SER A 63 -3.89 -1.27 -5.00
CA SER A 63 -4.57 -2.10 -6.00
C SER A 63 -6.08 -2.13 -5.74
N LEU A 64 -6.87 -1.71 -6.71
CA LEU A 64 -8.34 -1.57 -6.56
C LEU A 64 -9.12 -2.81 -7.00
N GLY A 65 -8.49 -3.82 -7.54
CA GLY A 65 -9.22 -4.99 -8.02
C GLY A 65 -8.35 -6.22 -8.27
N GLY A 66 -9.01 -7.32 -8.56
CA GLY A 66 -8.38 -8.61 -8.85
C GLY A 66 -7.90 -9.34 -7.59
N THR A 67 -7.07 -10.36 -7.80
CA THR A 67 -6.57 -11.25 -6.73
C THR A 67 -5.81 -10.48 -5.64
N TYR A 68 -5.18 -9.37 -5.98
CA TYR A 68 -4.34 -8.57 -5.09
C TYR A 68 -5.02 -7.26 -4.65
N VAL A 69 -6.35 -7.24 -4.60
CA VAL A 69 -7.11 -6.08 -4.12
C VAL A 69 -6.59 -5.62 -2.76
N LEU A 70 -6.48 -4.29 -2.57
CA LEU A 70 -5.91 -3.62 -1.40
C LEU A 70 -4.43 -3.91 -1.10
N SER A 71 -3.67 -4.55 -2.01
CA SER A 71 -2.21 -4.51 -1.89
C SER A 71 -1.75 -3.06 -1.99
N SER A 72 -1.04 -2.60 -0.97
CA SER A 72 -0.70 -1.18 -0.78
C SER A 72 0.79 -1.03 -0.52
N PHE A 73 1.42 -0.07 -1.20
CA PHE A 73 2.87 0.14 -1.13
C PHE A 73 3.22 1.62 -1.18
N VAL A 74 4.23 2.03 -0.43
CA VAL A 74 4.87 3.34 -0.59
C VAL A 74 5.85 3.23 -1.75
N GLN A 75 5.75 4.12 -2.73
CA GLN A 75 6.61 4.10 -3.90
C GLN A 75 7.91 4.88 -3.64
N PRO A 76 9.08 4.24 -3.78
CA PRO A 76 10.37 4.88 -3.45
C PRO A 76 10.85 5.87 -4.52
N THR A 77 10.35 5.75 -5.75
CA THR A 77 10.72 6.60 -6.90
C THR A 77 9.50 7.14 -7.60
N GLU A 78 9.66 8.04 -8.57
CA GLU A 78 8.56 8.46 -9.46
C GLU A 78 8.00 7.24 -10.23
N PHE A 79 6.70 7.28 -10.53
CA PHE A 79 6.04 6.13 -11.12
C PHE A 79 4.83 6.49 -11.98
N TYR A 80 4.52 5.60 -12.90
CA TYR A 80 3.26 5.53 -13.62
C TYR A 80 2.41 4.36 -13.10
N THR A 81 1.11 4.37 -13.42
CA THR A 81 0.20 3.33 -12.96
C THR A 81 -0.63 2.74 -14.09
N ALA A 82 -0.90 1.44 -13.96
CA ALA A 82 -1.91 0.74 -14.75
C ALA A 82 -3.35 1.14 -14.33
N GLN A 83 -4.33 0.54 -15.01
CA GLN A 83 -5.75 0.64 -14.63
C GLN A 83 -5.99 -0.01 -13.25
N ASN A 84 -7.01 0.51 -12.54
CA ASN A 84 -7.45 0.03 -11.24
C ASN A 84 -6.34 0.05 -10.17
N VAL A 85 -5.51 1.09 -10.20
CA VAL A 85 -4.60 1.49 -9.14
C VAL A 85 -5.00 2.88 -8.66
N ALA A 86 -5.20 3.04 -7.35
CA ALA A 86 -5.36 4.34 -6.72
C ALA A 86 -4.03 4.85 -6.19
N VAL A 87 -3.89 6.17 -6.15
CA VAL A 87 -2.75 6.86 -5.55
C VAL A 87 -3.27 7.68 -4.37
N LEU A 88 -2.65 7.50 -3.21
CA LEU A 88 -2.98 8.19 -1.98
C LEU A 88 -1.86 9.20 -1.66
N ARG A 89 -2.24 10.47 -1.59
CA ARG A 89 -1.38 11.56 -1.12
C ARG A 89 -1.81 11.92 0.30
N PRO A 90 -0.93 11.91 1.29
CA PRO A 90 -1.28 12.37 2.63
C PRO A 90 -1.78 13.82 2.61
N LEU A 91 -2.85 14.12 3.36
CA LEU A 91 -3.37 15.48 3.52
C LEU A 91 -2.49 16.32 4.47
N VAL A 92 -1.81 15.65 5.38
CA VAL A 92 -0.82 16.22 6.30
C VAL A 92 0.45 15.40 6.17
N GLU A 93 1.60 16.02 6.32
CA GLU A 93 2.89 15.33 6.25
C GLU A 93 2.93 14.10 7.17
N MET A 94 3.41 12.98 6.62
CA MET A 94 3.53 11.69 7.31
C MET A 94 4.94 11.15 7.12
N SER A 95 5.49 10.56 8.17
CA SER A 95 6.74 9.81 8.09
C SER A 95 6.57 8.57 7.21
N ILE A 96 7.67 8.00 6.75
CA ILE A 96 7.63 6.75 5.98
C ILE A 96 7.07 5.60 6.82
N GLN A 97 7.34 5.57 8.12
CA GLN A 97 6.82 4.58 9.07
C GLN A 97 5.30 4.67 9.18
N GLU A 98 4.74 5.88 9.32
CA GLU A 98 3.29 6.08 9.32
C GLU A 98 2.64 5.62 8.01
N LYS A 99 3.24 5.96 6.86
CA LYS A 99 2.75 5.51 5.55
C LYS A 99 2.75 3.99 5.42
N LEU A 100 3.83 3.32 5.87
CA LEU A 100 3.91 1.86 5.89
C LEU A 100 2.87 1.23 6.82
N PHE A 101 2.64 1.82 7.99
CA PHE A 101 1.58 1.40 8.90
C PHE A 101 0.19 1.47 8.23
N TYR A 102 -0.11 2.57 7.53
CA TYR A 102 -1.38 2.66 6.79
C TYR A 102 -1.46 1.69 5.61
N CYS A 103 -0.36 1.39 4.92
CA CYS A 103 -0.33 0.31 3.92
C CYS A 103 -0.73 -1.04 4.53
N MET A 104 -0.25 -1.34 5.74
CA MET A 104 -0.64 -2.56 6.46
C MET A 104 -2.12 -2.54 6.83
N CYS A 105 -2.63 -1.43 7.37
CA CYS A 105 -4.04 -1.29 7.75
C CYS A 105 -4.98 -1.44 6.54
N ILE A 106 -4.63 -0.85 5.39
CA ILE A 106 -5.40 -1.00 4.14
C ILE A 106 -5.38 -2.45 3.69
N SER A 107 -4.21 -3.07 3.62
CA SER A 107 -4.04 -4.46 3.19
C SER A 107 -4.77 -5.46 4.09
N ALA A 108 -4.81 -5.21 5.40
CA ALA A 108 -5.53 -6.04 6.37
C ALA A 108 -7.04 -6.09 6.14
N ASN A 109 -7.61 -5.10 5.45
CA ASN A 109 -9.03 -5.06 5.10
C ASN A 109 -9.41 -5.89 3.86
N ARG A 110 -8.45 -6.60 3.23
CA ARG A 110 -8.68 -7.42 2.03
C ARG A 110 -9.81 -8.43 2.19
N PHE A 111 -10.01 -8.99 3.38
CA PHE A 111 -11.06 -9.97 3.64
C PHE A 111 -12.47 -9.45 3.34
N ARG A 112 -12.69 -8.13 3.38
CA ARG A 112 -13.98 -7.49 3.03
C ARG A 112 -14.31 -7.62 1.53
N TYR A 113 -13.32 -7.96 0.72
CA TYR A 113 -13.39 -8.05 -0.74
C TYR A 113 -13.23 -9.50 -1.22
N SER A 114 -13.67 -10.49 -0.44
CA SER A 114 -13.50 -11.92 -0.73
C SER A 114 -14.48 -12.46 -1.77
N ALA A 115 -15.56 -11.74 -2.08
CA ALA A 115 -16.55 -12.16 -3.06
C ALA A 115 -16.10 -12.01 -4.52
N PHE A 116 -16.79 -12.66 -5.44
CA PHE A 116 -16.60 -12.51 -6.89
C PHE A 116 -16.76 -11.03 -7.30
N GLY A 117 -15.90 -10.54 -8.19
CA GLY A 117 -15.95 -9.13 -8.62
C GLY A 117 -15.23 -8.15 -7.68
N ARG A 118 -14.25 -8.58 -6.93
CA ARG A 118 -13.43 -7.84 -5.96
C ARG A 118 -12.94 -6.51 -6.47
N GLU A 119 -13.70 -5.45 -6.23
CA GLU A 119 -13.34 -4.09 -6.62
C GLU A 119 -13.53 -3.12 -5.47
N ALA A 120 -12.47 -2.35 -5.17
CA ALA A 120 -12.45 -1.33 -4.14
C ALA A 120 -12.62 0.09 -4.70
N ASN A 121 -12.90 0.25 -6.01
CA ASN A 121 -12.94 1.53 -6.72
C ASN A 121 -13.81 2.59 -6.05
N ARG A 122 -14.99 2.20 -5.55
CA ARG A 122 -15.95 3.11 -4.91
C ARG A 122 -15.81 3.15 -3.39
N THR A 123 -15.22 2.13 -2.79
CA THR A 123 -15.24 1.91 -1.35
C THR A 123 -13.94 2.26 -0.65
N LEU A 124 -12.80 2.29 -1.35
CA LEU A 124 -11.49 2.57 -0.76
C LEU A 124 -11.52 3.84 0.10
N LYS A 125 -12.08 4.93 -0.41
CA LYS A 125 -12.09 6.23 0.30
C LYS A 125 -12.89 6.22 1.61
N TYR A 126 -13.79 5.26 1.77
CA TYR A 126 -14.63 5.08 2.97
C TYR A 126 -14.11 3.96 3.88
N LEU A 127 -12.99 3.33 3.53
CA LEU A 127 -12.37 2.31 4.36
C LEU A 127 -11.92 2.95 5.67
N GLU A 128 -12.30 2.33 6.78
CA GLU A 128 -11.93 2.78 8.11
C GLU A 128 -10.55 2.24 8.50
N VAL A 129 -9.71 3.13 8.98
CA VAL A 129 -8.37 2.87 9.50
C VAL A 129 -8.19 3.60 10.84
N PRO A 130 -7.19 3.28 11.66
CA PRO A 130 -6.88 4.01 12.88
C PRO A 130 -6.66 5.50 12.62
N THR A 131 -7.04 6.35 13.58
CA THR A 131 -6.59 7.75 13.58
C THR A 131 -5.09 7.83 13.85
N ARG A 132 -4.46 8.98 13.59
CA ARG A 132 -3.02 9.13 13.84
C ARG A 132 -2.64 8.95 15.31
N GLU A 133 -3.52 9.36 16.23
CA GLU A 133 -3.32 9.21 17.68
C GLU A 133 -3.35 7.75 18.14
N GLU A 134 -3.94 6.87 17.33
CA GLU A 134 -4.02 5.43 17.61
C GLU A 134 -2.87 4.63 16.97
N ILE A 135 -1.93 5.32 16.31
CA ILE A 135 -0.71 4.67 15.80
C ILE A 135 0.14 4.21 16.98
N PRO A 136 0.50 2.92 17.08
CA PRO A 136 1.33 2.44 18.17
C PRO A 136 2.70 3.12 18.20
N GLU A 137 3.23 3.39 19.40
CA GLU A 137 4.53 4.07 19.59
C GLU A 137 5.70 3.37 18.88
N TRP A 138 5.67 2.02 18.82
CA TRP A 138 6.70 1.26 18.13
C TRP A 138 6.83 1.59 16.64
N VAL A 139 5.78 2.15 16.00
CA VAL A 139 5.80 2.52 14.58
C VAL A 139 6.84 3.62 14.34
N SER A 140 6.89 4.62 15.21
CA SER A 140 7.85 5.73 15.09
C SER A 140 9.30 5.30 15.33
N SER A 141 9.50 4.29 16.19
CA SER A 141 10.83 3.74 16.49
C SER A 141 11.27 2.63 15.55
N ALA A 142 10.41 2.19 14.62
CA ALA A 142 10.72 1.11 13.71
C ALA A 142 11.84 1.51 12.74
N THR A 143 12.91 0.73 12.71
CA THR A 143 14.03 0.91 11.78
C THR A 143 13.65 0.37 10.42
N ILE A 144 13.79 1.20 9.38
CA ILE A 144 13.63 0.78 7.99
C ILE A 144 15.03 0.36 7.49
N PRO A 145 15.22 -0.91 7.11
CA PRO A 145 16.50 -1.35 6.57
C PRO A 145 16.85 -0.60 5.28
N ASP A 146 18.08 -0.12 5.16
CA ASP A 146 18.59 0.48 3.94
C ASP A 146 19.07 -0.61 2.97
N TYR A 147 18.37 -0.74 1.87
CA TYR A 147 18.70 -1.66 0.78
C TYR A 147 19.30 -0.97 -0.45
N SER A 148 19.68 0.29 -0.34
CA SER A 148 20.24 1.09 -1.47
C SER A 148 21.47 0.46 -2.13
N HIS A 149 22.21 -0.35 -1.37
CA HIS A 149 23.40 -1.08 -1.84
C HIS A 149 23.06 -2.33 -2.67
N ILE A 150 21.80 -2.79 -2.70
CA ILE A 150 21.40 -3.98 -3.45
C ILE A 150 20.98 -3.58 -4.86
N LYS A 151 21.89 -3.72 -5.82
CA LYS A 151 21.69 -3.29 -7.22
C LYS A 151 20.62 -4.06 -8.00
N LYS A 152 20.22 -5.26 -7.57
CA LYS A 152 19.11 -6.06 -8.15
C LYS A 152 18.44 -6.88 -7.04
N VAL A 153 17.30 -6.45 -6.57
CA VAL A 153 16.39 -7.32 -5.84
C VAL A 153 15.47 -7.98 -6.86
N THR A 154 15.99 -8.98 -7.57
CA THR A 154 15.16 -9.91 -8.32
C THR A 154 14.50 -10.85 -7.31
N HIS A 155 13.19 -10.76 -7.19
CA HIS A 155 12.32 -11.77 -6.59
C HIS A 155 12.02 -11.80 -5.09
N SER A 156 12.02 -10.74 -4.30
CA SER A 156 11.32 -10.89 -3.01
C SER A 156 10.96 -9.62 -2.23
N ALA A 157 10.43 -8.62 -2.89
CA ALA A 157 9.95 -7.43 -2.14
C ALA A 157 8.75 -7.74 -1.19
N ASN A 158 8.05 -8.87 -1.40
CA ASN A 158 7.14 -9.39 -0.36
C ASN A 158 7.86 -9.79 0.91
N SER A 159 9.15 -10.18 0.82
CA SER A 159 9.96 -10.47 1.99
C SER A 159 10.40 -9.20 2.72
N ILE A 160 10.46 -8.04 2.07
CA ILE A 160 10.91 -6.80 2.73
C ILE A 160 9.86 -6.31 3.72
N LEU A 161 8.57 -6.29 3.34
CA LEU A 161 7.50 -5.96 4.29
C LEU A 161 7.37 -7.05 5.37
N ILE A 162 7.50 -8.33 4.98
CA ILE A 162 7.46 -9.47 5.89
C ILE A 162 8.76 -9.57 6.69
N GLN A 163 9.95 -9.28 6.14
CA GLN A 163 11.21 -9.24 6.87
C GLN A 163 11.35 -7.97 7.71
N PHE A 164 10.81 -6.86 7.29
CA PHE A 164 10.62 -5.68 8.14
C PHE A 164 9.75 -6.05 9.35
N LEU A 165 8.68 -6.82 9.14
CA LEU A 165 7.83 -7.33 10.20
C LEU A 165 8.46 -8.46 11.00
N MET A 166 9.32 -9.29 10.39
CA MET A 166 9.92 -10.45 11.02
C MET A 166 11.36 -10.25 11.52
N GLY A 167 12.15 -9.39 10.88
CA GLY A 167 13.56 -9.18 11.20
C GLY A 167 13.81 -8.35 12.46
N SER A 168 12.94 -7.40 12.77
CA SER A 168 13.00 -6.62 14.03
C SER A 168 12.27 -7.29 15.19
N LEU A 169 11.48 -8.34 14.96
CA LEU A 169 10.47 -8.79 15.91
C LEU A 169 10.21 -10.31 15.83
N GLY A 170 11.23 -11.15 15.91
CA GLY A 170 11.10 -12.62 15.82
C GLY A 170 10.02 -13.27 16.71
N PHE A 171 9.43 -12.54 17.66
CA PHE A 171 8.33 -12.98 18.53
C PHE A 171 7.10 -12.04 18.45
N VAL A 172 7.26 -10.80 18.05
CA VAL A 172 6.19 -9.78 18.05
C VAL A 172 5.36 -9.82 16.76
N SER A 173 5.89 -10.39 15.67
CA SER A 173 5.17 -10.54 14.38
C SER A 173 3.91 -11.39 14.51
N TYR A 174 3.94 -12.45 15.33
CA TYR A 174 2.77 -13.29 15.60
C TYR A 174 1.70 -12.53 16.42
N LEU A 175 2.15 -11.72 17.37
CA LEU A 175 1.27 -10.86 18.18
C LEU A 175 0.64 -9.71 17.36
N ILE A 176 1.40 -9.12 16.44
CA ILE A 176 0.90 -8.01 15.59
C ILE A 176 -0.13 -8.50 14.57
N LEU A 177 0.12 -9.63 13.90
CA LEU A 177 -0.87 -10.25 13.01
C LEU A 177 -2.13 -10.67 13.80
N ASN A 178 -1.96 -11.20 15.01
CA ASN A 178 -3.09 -11.54 15.88
C ASN A 178 -3.79 -10.30 16.44
N THR A 179 -3.07 -9.23 16.81
CA THR A 179 -3.71 -7.98 17.25
C THR A 179 -4.41 -7.27 16.10
N LEU A 180 -3.86 -7.21 14.89
CA LEU A 180 -4.53 -6.68 13.70
C LEU A 180 -5.75 -7.53 13.31
N ASN A 181 -5.66 -8.86 13.39
CA ASN A 181 -6.81 -9.75 13.15
C ASN A 181 -7.87 -9.67 14.24
N LEU A 182 -7.48 -9.61 15.50
CA LEU A 182 -8.38 -9.37 16.63
C LEU A 182 -9.02 -7.98 16.53
N TRP A 183 -8.31 -7.04 16.00
CA TRP A 183 -8.70 -5.68 15.80
C TRP A 183 -9.74 -5.56 14.68
N CYS A 184 -9.48 -6.16 13.53
CA CYS A 184 -10.46 -6.26 12.44
C CYS A 184 -11.72 -7.03 12.85
N THR A 185 -11.59 -8.11 13.63
CA THR A 185 -12.74 -8.89 14.15
C THR A 185 -13.53 -8.15 15.22
N ARG A 186 -12.89 -7.31 16.04
CA ARG A 186 -13.58 -6.53 17.07
C ARG A 186 -14.42 -5.40 16.46
N ILE A 187 -13.93 -4.75 15.40
CA ILE A 187 -14.73 -3.77 14.62
C ILE A 187 -15.97 -4.45 14.00
N GLN A 188 -15.84 -5.68 13.52
CA GLN A 188 -16.99 -6.41 12.97
C GLN A 188 -18.06 -6.77 14.00
N ARG A 189 -17.65 -7.10 15.24
CA ARG A 189 -18.63 -7.41 16.31
C ARG A 189 -19.41 -6.18 16.75
N LEU A 190 -18.80 -5.00 16.73
CA LEU A 190 -19.49 -3.76 17.08
C LEU A 190 -20.53 -3.32 16.03
N LYS A 191 -20.36 -3.72 14.75
CA LYS A 191 -21.33 -3.42 13.68
C LYS A 191 -22.50 -4.43 13.57
N LYS A 192 -22.49 -5.54 14.35
CA LYS A 192 -23.61 -6.49 14.41
C LYS A 192 -24.60 -6.22 15.56
N VAL A 193 -24.38 -5.16 16.33
CA VAL A 193 -25.18 -4.80 17.51
C VAL A 193 -25.89 -3.45 17.33
N VAL A 194 -25.92 -2.94 16.07
CA VAL A 194 -26.74 -1.78 15.69
C VAL A 194 -27.67 -2.17 14.56
#